data_7d91ecbf030502d49fbb10746d04caea
#
_entry.id   7d91ecbf030502d49fbb10746d04caea
#
_cell.length_a   1.000
_cell.length_b   1.000
_cell.length_c   1.000
_cell.angle_alpha   90.00
_cell.angle_beta   90.00
_cell.angle_gamma   90.00
#
_symmetry.space_group_name_H-M   'P 1'
#
loop_
_entity.id
_entity.type
_entity.pdbx_description
1 polymer ?
#
loop_
_entity_poly.entity_id
_entity_poly.type
_entity_poly.pdbx_seq_one_letter_code
_entity_poly.pdbx_strand_id
1 'polypeptide(L)'
;KREQGARWNDVSERSLTSEYFDYAQFYKKNNELSSDAKEKIKSDLVRAKNNFKEMFVKDYCVWVLYESSGSPRLNKVVRGILFTYCTFAKEIRDKLEINPMYKEMIARYYVKQGQKKHRMDNLIQKQRNSGKAVPDEILREQEFLER
;
A
#
# COMPACT_ATOMS: atom_id res chain seq x y z
N LYS A 1 -10.40 5.68 -1.29
CA LYS A 1 -10.29 6.06 -2.72
C LYS A 1 -11.23 5.27 -3.61
N ARG A 2 -11.04 3.95 -3.65
CA ARG A 2 -11.94 3.08 -4.39
C ARG A 2 -13.39 3.26 -3.93
N GLU A 3 -13.57 3.38 -2.65
CA GLU A 3 -14.87 3.61 -2.03
C GLU A 3 -15.46 4.96 -2.44
N GLN A 4 -14.61 5.88 -2.86
CA GLN A 4 -15.00 7.17 -3.39
C GLN A 4 -15.18 7.16 -4.91
N GLY A 5 -15.18 5.97 -5.53
CA GLY A 5 -15.39 5.82 -6.95
C GLY A 5 -14.17 6.00 -7.83
N ALA A 6 -12.96 5.91 -7.26
CA ALA A 6 -11.73 5.98 -8.03
C ALA A 6 -11.67 4.86 -9.08
N ARG A 7 -11.27 5.21 -10.29
CA ARG A 7 -11.12 4.26 -11.40
C ARG A 7 -9.75 3.61 -11.37
N TRP A 8 -9.64 2.42 -11.93
CA TRP A 8 -8.38 1.69 -11.98
C TRP A 8 -7.27 2.43 -12.73
N ASN A 9 -7.62 3.21 -13.73
CA ASN A 9 -6.66 3.97 -14.53
C ASN A 9 -6.58 5.45 -14.13
N ASP A 10 -7.16 5.83 -13.00
CA ASP A 10 -7.08 7.19 -12.50
C ASP A 10 -5.75 7.42 -11.80
N VAL A 11 -4.89 8.23 -12.42
CA VAL A 11 -3.56 8.55 -11.90
C VAL A 11 -3.44 9.99 -11.40
N SER A 12 -4.57 10.71 -11.30
CA SER A 12 -4.59 12.10 -10.85
C SER A 12 -4.15 12.26 -9.39
N GLU A 13 -4.32 11.22 -8.58
CA GLU A 13 -3.91 11.21 -7.18
C GLU A 13 -3.14 9.93 -6.85
N ARG A 14 -2.22 10.05 -5.88
CA ARG A 14 -1.51 8.86 -5.38
C ARG A 14 -2.47 7.98 -4.58
N SER A 15 -2.73 6.79 -5.10
CA SER A 15 -3.62 5.80 -4.51
C SER A 15 -3.15 4.41 -4.88
N LEU A 16 -3.74 3.39 -4.26
CA LEU A 16 -3.46 2.01 -4.61
C LEU A 16 -3.63 1.76 -6.11
N THR A 17 -4.76 2.19 -6.66
CA THR A 17 -5.05 1.96 -8.08
C THR A 17 -4.10 2.70 -9.00
N SER A 18 -3.78 3.96 -8.70
CA SER A 18 -2.87 4.74 -9.54
C SER A 18 -1.44 4.20 -9.49
N GLU A 19 -0.95 3.83 -8.34
CA GLU A 19 0.41 3.31 -8.22
C GLU A 19 0.54 1.92 -8.82
N TYR A 20 -0.47 1.07 -8.64
CA TYR A 20 -0.44 -0.26 -9.25
C TYR A 20 -0.57 -0.17 -10.77
N PHE A 21 -1.39 0.73 -11.28
CA PHE A 21 -1.51 0.98 -12.71
C PHE A 21 -0.17 1.44 -13.31
N ASP A 22 0.50 2.38 -12.66
CA ASP A 22 1.82 2.84 -13.10
C ASP A 22 2.83 1.69 -13.11
N TYR A 23 2.86 0.89 -12.05
CA TYR A 23 3.71 -0.28 -11.96
C TYR A 23 3.48 -1.25 -13.14
N ALA A 24 2.23 -1.61 -13.39
CA ALA A 24 1.88 -2.56 -14.44
C ALA A 24 2.15 -2.02 -15.84
N GLN A 25 1.98 -0.72 -16.04
CA GLN A 25 2.19 -0.07 -17.33
C GLN A 25 3.67 0.16 -17.64
N PHE A 26 4.46 0.53 -16.64
CA PHE A 26 5.85 0.96 -16.82
C PHE A 26 6.89 0.02 -16.22
N TYR A 27 6.54 -1.23 -15.97
CA TYR A 27 7.45 -2.18 -15.32
C TYR A 27 8.78 -2.36 -16.07
N LYS A 28 8.77 -2.28 -17.39
CA LYS A 28 9.98 -2.47 -18.22
C LYS A 28 11.05 -1.44 -17.93
N LYS A 29 10.66 -0.23 -17.54
CA LYS A 29 11.56 0.88 -17.24
C LYS A 29 11.90 0.98 -15.76
N ASN A 30 11.33 0.13 -14.92
CA ASN A 30 11.54 0.19 -13.48
C ASN A 30 12.85 -0.48 -13.09
N ASN A 31 13.83 0.30 -12.63
CA ASN A 31 15.15 -0.19 -12.26
C ASN A 31 15.15 -1.03 -10.97
N GLU A 32 14.09 -0.95 -10.17
CA GLU A 32 13.96 -1.75 -8.95
C GLU A 32 13.54 -3.20 -9.23
N LEU A 33 13.12 -3.48 -10.47
CA LEU A 33 12.72 -4.81 -10.90
C LEU A 33 13.86 -5.53 -11.59
N SER A 34 14.13 -6.77 -11.17
CA SER A 34 15.10 -7.63 -11.85
C SER A 34 14.56 -8.09 -13.21
N SER A 35 15.45 -8.61 -14.05
CA SER A 35 15.06 -9.17 -15.35
C SER A 35 14.04 -10.30 -15.18
N ASP A 36 14.24 -11.17 -14.19
CA ASP A 36 13.32 -12.28 -13.90
C ASP A 36 11.95 -11.76 -13.47
N ALA A 37 11.92 -10.72 -12.63
CA ALA A 37 10.67 -10.10 -12.21
C ALA A 37 9.92 -9.50 -13.38
N LYS A 38 10.62 -8.83 -14.29
CA LYS A 38 10.03 -8.24 -15.50
C LYS A 38 9.44 -9.31 -16.42
N GLU A 39 10.14 -10.44 -16.59
CA GLU A 39 9.64 -11.56 -17.39
C GLU A 39 8.39 -12.17 -16.77
N LYS A 40 8.35 -12.31 -15.46
CA LYS A 40 7.16 -12.79 -14.75
C LYS A 40 5.97 -11.86 -14.92
N ILE A 41 6.18 -10.55 -14.83
CA ILE A 41 5.14 -9.55 -15.02
C ILE A 41 4.60 -9.65 -16.46
N LYS A 42 5.48 -9.75 -17.43
CA LYS A 42 5.09 -9.91 -18.83
C LYS A 42 4.22 -11.15 -19.03
N SER A 43 4.61 -12.27 -18.45
CA SER A 43 3.86 -13.51 -18.50
C SER A 43 2.48 -13.37 -17.85
N ASP A 44 2.43 -12.73 -16.67
CA ASP A 44 1.18 -12.49 -15.95
C ASP A 44 0.23 -11.59 -16.75
N LEU A 45 0.76 -10.55 -17.39
CA LEU A 45 -0.04 -9.66 -18.24
C LEU A 45 -0.63 -10.40 -19.46
N VAL A 46 0.16 -11.27 -20.07
CA VAL A 46 -0.33 -12.09 -21.19
C VAL A 46 -1.49 -12.97 -20.73
N ARG A 47 -1.34 -13.63 -19.58
CA ARG A 47 -2.40 -14.49 -19.02
C ARG A 47 -3.65 -13.70 -18.69
N ALA A 48 -3.50 -12.49 -18.19
CA ALA A 48 -4.61 -11.60 -17.83
C ALA A 48 -5.13 -10.82 -19.04
N LYS A 49 -4.64 -11.07 -20.25
CA LYS A 49 -5.02 -10.35 -21.48
C LYS A 49 -4.88 -8.84 -21.32
N ASN A 50 -3.79 -8.40 -20.69
CA ASN A 50 -3.48 -7.01 -20.39
C ASN A 50 -4.51 -6.33 -19.46
N ASN A 51 -5.25 -7.10 -18.69
CA ASN A 51 -6.17 -6.57 -17.70
C ASN A 51 -5.43 -6.38 -16.36
N PHE A 52 -5.08 -5.14 -16.07
CA PHE A 52 -4.32 -4.81 -14.85
C PHE A 52 -5.10 -5.12 -13.57
N LYS A 53 -6.40 -5.02 -13.61
CA LYS A 53 -7.26 -5.35 -12.48
C LYS A 53 -7.19 -6.83 -12.13
N GLU A 54 -7.22 -7.71 -13.12
CA GLU A 54 -7.07 -9.15 -12.88
C GLU A 54 -5.68 -9.50 -12.35
N MET A 55 -4.65 -8.85 -12.86
CA MET A 55 -3.30 -9.02 -12.35
C MET A 55 -3.20 -8.56 -10.89
N PHE A 56 -3.84 -7.45 -10.56
CA PHE A 56 -3.90 -6.97 -9.17
C PHE A 56 -4.58 -7.97 -8.25
N VAL A 57 -5.72 -8.53 -8.66
CA VAL A 57 -6.44 -9.52 -7.85
C VAL A 57 -5.55 -10.72 -7.54
N LYS A 58 -4.81 -11.20 -8.51
CA LYS A 58 -3.86 -12.30 -8.34
C LYS A 58 -2.78 -11.93 -7.32
N ASP A 59 -2.16 -10.77 -7.47
CA ASP A 59 -1.10 -10.30 -6.56
C ASP A 59 -1.65 -10.06 -5.15
N TYR A 60 -2.86 -9.54 -5.03
CA TYR A 60 -3.50 -9.34 -3.74
C TYR A 60 -3.78 -10.67 -3.03
N CYS A 61 -4.20 -11.70 -3.76
CA CYS A 61 -4.38 -13.03 -3.20
C CYS A 61 -3.07 -13.60 -2.66
N VAL A 62 -1.97 -13.43 -3.40
CA VAL A 62 -0.64 -13.83 -2.94
C VAL A 62 -0.25 -13.06 -1.67
N TRP A 63 -0.55 -11.77 -1.64
CA TRP A 63 -0.31 -10.92 -0.47
C TRP A 63 -1.00 -11.45 0.78
N VAL A 64 -2.29 -11.75 0.67
CA VAL A 64 -3.10 -12.20 1.80
C VAL A 64 -2.74 -13.62 2.23
N LEU A 65 -2.48 -14.52 1.28
CA LEU A 65 -2.28 -15.94 1.57
C LEU A 65 -0.85 -16.32 1.92
N TYR A 66 0.14 -15.67 1.32
CA TYR A 66 1.53 -16.08 1.45
C TYR A 66 2.41 -15.03 2.11
N GLU A 67 2.36 -13.79 1.66
CA GLU A 67 3.20 -12.73 2.21
C GLU A 67 2.87 -12.49 3.69
N SER A 68 1.62 -12.61 4.09
CA SER A 68 1.18 -12.47 5.48
C SER A 68 1.79 -13.51 6.42
N SER A 69 2.17 -14.66 5.89
CA SER A 69 2.79 -15.73 6.66
C SER A 69 4.32 -15.73 6.59
N GLY A 70 4.91 -14.71 5.96
CA GLY A 70 6.35 -14.60 5.83
C GLY A 70 6.93 -15.36 4.64
N SER A 71 6.10 -15.79 3.69
CA SER A 71 6.51 -16.48 2.47
C SER A 71 6.55 -15.47 1.32
N PRO A 72 7.71 -14.86 1.01
CA PRO A 72 7.79 -13.81 0.00
C PRO A 72 7.69 -14.39 -1.41
N ARG A 73 6.65 -14.00 -2.12
CA ARG A 73 6.38 -14.44 -3.50
C ARG A 73 6.19 -13.30 -4.48
N LEU A 74 5.93 -12.10 -3.95
CA LEU A 74 5.79 -10.91 -4.78
C LEU A 74 7.15 -10.25 -5.00
N ASN A 75 7.25 -9.43 -6.04
CA ASN A 75 8.44 -8.61 -6.21
C ASN A 75 8.42 -7.43 -5.24
N LYS A 76 9.58 -6.80 -5.09
CA LYS A 76 9.80 -5.70 -4.15
C LYS A 76 8.84 -4.52 -4.36
N VAL A 77 8.55 -4.19 -5.62
CA VAL A 77 7.71 -3.03 -5.95
C VAL A 77 6.26 -3.27 -5.53
N VAL A 78 5.69 -4.41 -5.89
CA VAL A 78 4.31 -4.76 -5.53
C VAL A 78 4.18 -4.89 -4.01
N ARG A 79 5.13 -5.52 -3.37
CA ARG A 79 5.15 -5.65 -1.90
C ARG A 79 5.08 -4.28 -1.24
N GLY A 80 5.87 -3.33 -1.72
CA GLY A 80 5.87 -1.97 -1.20
C GLY A 80 4.53 -1.26 -1.39
N ILE A 81 3.92 -1.40 -2.56
CA ILE A 81 2.62 -0.81 -2.86
C ILE A 81 1.54 -1.39 -1.92
N LEU A 82 1.47 -2.71 -1.82
CA LEU A 82 0.46 -3.36 -0.99
C LEU A 82 0.68 -3.06 0.49
N PHE A 83 1.92 -3.00 0.94
CA PHE A 83 2.18 -2.65 2.34
C PHE A 83 1.78 -1.22 2.67
N THR A 84 1.93 -0.31 1.71
CA THR A 84 1.53 1.09 1.90
C THR A 84 0.02 1.26 2.01
N TYR A 85 -0.75 0.56 1.18
CA TYR A 85 -2.20 0.78 1.06
C TYR A 85 -3.05 -0.32 1.69
N CYS A 86 -2.52 -1.52 1.82
CA CYS A 86 -3.23 -2.70 2.32
C CYS A 86 -2.39 -3.40 3.39
N THR A 87 -1.85 -2.64 4.35
CA THR A 87 -0.96 -3.18 5.36
C THR A 87 -1.65 -4.28 6.19
N PHE A 88 -0.83 -5.15 6.77
CA PHE A 88 -1.32 -6.21 7.64
C PHE A 88 -1.70 -5.67 9.02
N ALA A 89 -2.53 -6.42 9.74
CA ALA A 89 -2.83 -6.14 11.13
C ALA A 89 -1.55 -6.17 11.99
N LYS A 90 -1.61 -5.51 13.15
CA LYS A 90 -0.43 -5.36 14.03
C LYS A 90 0.19 -6.70 14.40
N GLU A 91 -0.62 -7.70 14.70
CA GLU A 91 -0.12 -9.03 15.07
C GLU A 91 0.73 -9.65 13.96
N ILE A 92 0.31 -9.48 12.72
CA ILE A 92 1.04 -10.00 11.56
C ILE A 92 2.32 -9.18 11.35
N ARG A 93 2.24 -7.86 11.48
CA ARG A 93 3.42 -7.00 11.35
C ARG A 93 4.50 -7.36 12.39
N ASP A 94 4.09 -7.60 13.63
CA ASP A 94 5.01 -7.98 14.70
C ASP A 94 5.72 -9.30 14.39
N LYS A 95 5.02 -10.27 13.83
CA LYS A 95 5.61 -11.53 13.40
C LYS A 95 6.57 -11.37 12.22
N LEU A 96 6.23 -10.51 11.27
CA LEU A 96 7.06 -10.28 10.09
C LEU A 96 8.31 -9.46 10.39
N GLU A 97 8.30 -8.68 11.46
CA GLU A 97 9.41 -7.79 11.83
C GLU A 97 10.72 -8.55 12.06
N ILE A 98 10.64 -9.80 12.49
CA ILE A 98 11.83 -10.65 12.66
C ILE A 98 12.42 -11.09 11.32
N ASN A 99 11.69 -11.05 10.24
CA ASN A 99 12.16 -11.44 8.92
C ASN A 99 12.91 -10.27 8.27
N PRO A 100 14.23 -10.41 7.95
CA PRO A 100 15.00 -9.31 7.37
C PRO A 100 14.39 -8.69 6.12
N MET A 101 13.66 -9.48 5.32
CA MET A 101 13.03 -8.99 4.09
C MET A 101 11.91 -7.99 4.38
N TYR A 102 11.20 -8.16 5.49
CA TYR A 102 10.09 -7.29 5.85
C TYR A 102 10.48 -6.19 6.84
N LYS A 103 11.60 -6.35 7.55
CA LYS A 103 12.01 -5.45 8.62
C LYS A 103 12.11 -4.01 8.18
N GLU A 104 12.81 -3.75 7.09
CA GLU A 104 12.99 -2.39 6.57
C GLU A 104 11.67 -1.78 6.14
N MET A 105 10.84 -2.56 5.46
CA MET A 105 9.54 -2.12 4.99
C MET A 105 8.61 -1.76 6.15
N ILE A 106 8.62 -2.56 7.21
CA ILE A 106 7.84 -2.30 8.42
C ILE A 106 8.34 -1.03 9.11
N ALA A 107 9.65 -0.83 9.20
CA ALA A 107 10.24 0.37 9.77
C ALA A 107 9.79 1.63 9.00
N ARG A 108 9.80 1.59 7.68
CA ARG A 108 9.29 2.68 6.84
C ARG A 108 7.81 2.94 7.07
N TYR A 109 7.03 1.89 7.23
CA TYR A 109 5.60 2.01 7.51
C TYR A 109 5.37 2.79 8.81
N TYR A 110 6.07 2.43 9.88
CA TYR A 110 5.93 3.11 11.16
C TYR A 110 6.36 4.58 11.11
N VAL A 111 7.40 4.90 10.35
CA VAL A 111 7.81 6.30 10.15
C VAL A 111 6.70 7.09 9.47
N LYS A 112 6.09 6.54 8.41
CA LYS A 112 4.99 7.20 7.70
C LYS A 112 3.75 7.34 8.59
N GLN A 113 3.45 6.34 9.41
CA GLN A 113 2.34 6.40 10.36
C GLN A 113 2.56 7.48 11.40
N GLY A 114 3.78 7.60 11.92
CA GLY A 114 4.13 8.67 12.86
C GLY A 114 3.95 10.05 12.25
N GLN A 115 4.35 10.23 10.99
CA GLN A 115 4.17 11.50 10.27
C GLN A 115 2.69 11.81 10.05
N LYS A 116 1.89 10.82 9.68
CA LYS A 116 0.44 10.99 9.51
C LYS A 116 -0.23 11.36 10.82
N LYS A 117 0.13 10.67 11.89
CA LYS A 117 -0.39 10.95 13.23
C LYS A 117 -0.06 12.37 13.66
N HIS A 118 1.17 12.80 13.46
CA HIS A 118 1.61 14.15 13.80
C HIS A 118 0.82 15.21 13.05
N ARG A 119 0.64 15.03 11.75
CA ARG A 119 -0.17 15.94 10.92
C ARG A 119 -1.63 15.99 11.38
N MET A 120 -2.19 14.83 11.73
CA MET A 120 -3.56 14.72 12.20
C MET A 120 -3.73 15.43 13.55
N ASP A 121 -2.81 15.20 14.48
CA ASP A 121 -2.81 15.85 15.80
C ASP A 121 -2.73 17.37 15.65
N ASN A 122 -1.87 17.86 14.76
CA ASN A 122 -1.75 19.30 14.49
C ASN A 122 -3.04 19.88 13.89
N LEU A 123 -3.69 19.15 12.98
CA LEU A 123 -4.95 19.58 12.39
C LEU A 123 -6.05 19.68 13.44
N ILE A 124 -6.16 18.68 14.31
CA ILE A 124 -7.14 18.67 15.40
C ILE A 124 -6.89 19.82 16.36
N GLN A 125 -5.64 20.05 16.73
CA GLN A 125 -5.26 21.14 17.64
C GLN A 125 -5.61 22.50 17.04
N LYS A 126 -5.32 22.67 15.73
CA LYS A 126 -5.65 23.91 15.02
C LYS A 126 -7.15 24.15 14.99
N GLN A 127 -7.96 23.13 14.76
CA GLN A 127 -9.42 23.20 14.78
C GLN A 127 -9.93 23.62 16.15
N ARG A 128 -9.42 23.00 17.21
CA ARG A 128 -9.81 23.33 18.58
C ARG A 128 -9.42 24.76 18.96
N ASN A 129 -8.23 25.19 18.58
CA ASN A 129 -7.74 26.54 18.88
C ASN A 129 -8.56 27.62 18.15
N SER A 130 -9.14 27.30 16.99
CA SER A 130 -10.01 28.21 16.25
C SER A 130 -11.44 28.21 16.78
N GLY A 131 -11.76 27.41 17.79
CA GLY A 131 -13.11 27.31 18.37
C GLY A 131 -14.08 26.48 17.53
N LYS A 132 -13.60 25.83 16.50
CA LYS A 132 -14.43 24.96 15.65
C LYS A 132 -14.47 23.53 16.21
N ALA A 133 -15.61 22.88 16.04
CA ALA A 133 -15.74 21.47 16.37
C ALA A 133 -14.89 20.63 15.41
N VAL A 134 -14.23 19.59 15.94
CA VAL A 134 -13.48 18.64 15.11
C VAL A 134 -14.47 17.69 14.46
N PRO A 135 -14.46 17.53 13.11
CA PRO A 135 -15.34 16.58 12.44
C PRO A 135 -15.11 15.14 12.93
N ASP A 136 -16.19 14.38 13.08
CA ASP A 136 -16.11 12.98 13.51
C ASP A 136 -15.23 12.12 12.61
N GLU A 137 -15.21 12.44 11.32
CA GLU A 137 -14.37 11.73 10.34
C GLU A 137 -12.88 11.84 10.66
N ILE A 138 -12.45 13.02 11.11
CA ILE A 138 -11.05 13.26 11.50
C ILE A 138 -10.73 12.49 12.78
N LEU A 139 -11.64 12.48 13.75
CA LEU A 139 -11.44 11.74 14.99
C LEU A 139 -11.37 10.23 14.76
N ARG A 140 -12.18 9.70 13.86
CA ARG A 140 -12.14 8.29 13.48
C ARG A 140 -10.82 7.93 12.80
N GLU A 141 -10.33 8.79 11.93
CA GLU A 141 -9.06 8.57 11.26
C GLU A 141 -7.90 8.61 12.25
N GLN A 142 -7.93 9.52 13.21
CA GLN A 142 -6.94 9.57 14.30
C GLN A 142 -6.96 8.26 15.08
N GLU A 143 -8.13 7.78 15.48
CA GLU A 143 -8.29 6.53 16.20
C GLU A 143 -7.73 5.34 15.39
N PHE A 144 -8.00 5.31 14.10
CA PHE A 144 -7.46 4.29 13.21
C PHE A 144 -5.92 4.30 13.17
N LEU A 145 -5.31 5.48 13.14
CA LEU A 145 -3.85 5.62 13.12
C LEU A 145 -3.19 5.19 14.43
N GLU A 146 -3.93 5.20 15.53
CA GLU A 146 -3.42 4.77 16.84
C GLU A 146 -3.47 3.25 17.03
N ARG A 147 -4.16 2.54 16.16
CA ARG A 147 -4.19 1.08 16.20
C ARG A 147 -2.88 0.53 15.63
#